data_015bbbf39af2b39338a1168aaaea2703
#
_entry.id   015bbbf39af2b39338a1168aaaea2703
#
_cell.length_a   1.000
_cell.length_b   1.000
_cell.length_c   1.000
_cell.angle_alpha   90.00
_cell.angle_beta   90.00
_cell.angle_gamma   90.00
#
_symmetry.space_group_name_H-M   'P 1'
#
loop_
_entity.id
_entity.type
_entity.pdbx_description
1 polymer ?
#
loop_
_entity_poly.entity_id
_entity_poly.type
_entity_poly.pdbx_seq_one_letter_code
_entity_poly.pdbx_strand_id
1 'polypeptide(L)'
;VGLRSKVVSGSARLAPGEAIVGRELAADLGVRVGDRLTVQASGAGGSVRDAVRVTALVDLGVKDLNRRTVIVPLRAAQSLLALPGGATQIDLTLKDVWVAQTLASELQTRLPYKIESWQESNAQLVSALNAQSISTAIIRGVVLAVVVLGIASVLVVSVVQKGREIGILRAMGATRGQVLRVFLVQGAVVGVLGSVLGLLLAVALIWVFTHFVRGSDGLPLFSIALPPAMALQVALIASVCGVLAAVAPARRAAALDPAQAIRM
;
A
#
# COMPACT_ATOMS: atom_id res chain seq x y z
N VAL A 1 12.14 18.86 -7.81
CA VAL A 1 10.67 18.75 -7.69
C VAL A 1 10.06 19.81 -8.57
N GLY A 2 9.22 19.42 -9.53
CA GLY A 2 8.63 20.35 -10.49
C GLY A 2 7.64 21.32 -9.83
N LEU A 3 8.14 22.39 -9.23
CA LEU A 3 7.34 23.49 -8.67
C LEU A 3 6.31 24.01 -9.69
N ARG A 4 6.64 23.95 -10.98
CA ARG A 4 5.76 24.41 -12.06
C ARG A 4 4.42 23.68 -12.10
N SER A 5 4.38 22.41 -11.77
CA SER A 5 3.14 21.60 -11.77
C SER A 5 2.27 21.85 -10.53
N LYS A 6 2.78 22.54 -9.53
CA LYS A 6 2.11 22.84 -8.26
C LYS A 6 1.64 24.30 -8.14
N VAL A 7 1.85 25.11 -9.17
CA VAL A 7 1.39 26.51 -9.20
C VAL A 7 -0.11 26.53 -9.44
N VAL A 8 -0.85 27.16 -8.52
CA VAL A 8 -2.29 27.37 -8.60
C VAL A 8 -2.63 28.70 -9.28
N SER A 9 -1.79 29.74 -9.04
CA SER A 9 -1.99 31.09 -9.60
C SER A 9 -0.65 31.78 -9.77
N GLY A 10 -0.49 32.55 -10.83
CA GLY A 10 0.72 33.32 -11.13
C GLY A 10 1.74 32.57 -11.98
N SER A 11 3.03 32.95 -11.87
CA SER A 11 4.14 32.39 -12.66
C SER A 11 5.23 31.81 -11.74
N ALA A 12 5.66 30.57 -12.03
CA ALA A 12 6.74 29.88 -11.28
C ALA A 12 8.15 30.50 -11.52
N ARG A 13 8.26 31.68 -12.13
CA ARG A 13 9.54 32.37 -12.28
C ARG A 13 9.87 33.12 -10.98
N LEU A 14 11.10 33.00 -10.54
CA LEU A 14 11.63 33.68 -9.35
C LEU A 14 12.82 34.53 -9.77
N ALA A 15 12.63 35.85 -9.75
CA ALA A 15 13.72 36.85 -9.87
C ALA A 15 14.11 37.36 -8.47
N PRO A 16 15.24 38.05 -8.34
CA PRO A 16 15.60 38.76 -7.10
C PRO A 16 14.48 39.69 -6.63
N GLY A 17 14.11 39.64 -5.34
CA GLY A 17 13.01 40.40 -4.78
C GLY A 17 11.61 39.79 -5.01
N GLU A 18 11.54 38.57 -5.54
CA GLU A 18 10.29 37.84 -5.76
C GLU A 18 10.16 36.61 -4.87
N ALA A 19 8.91 36.23 -4.56
CA ALA A 19 8.61 35.07 -3.75
C ALA A 19 7.41 34.31 -4.29
N ILE A 20 7.41 32.98 -4.09
CA ILE A 20 6.27 32.10 -4.26
C ILE A 20 5.79 31.69 -2.87
N VAL A 21 4.50 31.79 -2.63
CA VAL A 21 3.88 31.59 -1.31
C VAL A 21 2.93 30.40 -1.35
N GLY A 22 2.88 29.62 -0.29
CA GLY A 22 1.89 28.56 -0.14
C GLY A 22 0.47 29.13 -0.08
N ARG A 23 -0.50 28.46 -0.71
CA ARG A 23 -1.88 28.93 -0.87
C ARG A 23 -2.55 29.27 0.47
N GLU A 24 -2.40 28.43 1.47
CA GLU A 24 -2.97 28.64 2.80
C GLU A 24 -2.31 29.80 3.53
N LEU A 25 -0.98 29.95 3.42
CA LEU A 25 -0.28 31.10 4.01
C LEU A 25 -0.75 32.42 3.37
N ALA A 26 -0.91 32.44 2.07
CA ALA A 26 -1.42 33.60 1.36
C ALA A 26 -2.84 33.97 1.79
N ALA A 27 -3.71 32.97 2.00
CA ALA A 27 -5.07 33.17 2.50
C ALA A 27 -5.08 33.69 3.94
N ASP A 28 -4.25 33.12 4.83
CA ASP A 28 -4.14 33.53 6.23
C ASP A 28 -3.60 34.97 6.38
N LEU A 29 -2.70 35.39 5.49
CA LEU A 29 -2.12 36.75 5.46
C LEU A 29 -2.94 37.73 4.63
N GLY A 30 -3.94 37.28 3.86
CA GLY A 30 -4.74 38.12 2.99
C GLY A 30 -3.98 38.66 1.76
N VAL A 31 -2.87 38.02 1.34
CA VAL A 31 -2.02 38.45 0.23
C VAL A 31 -2.37 37.74 -1.07
N ARG A 32 -2.23 38.45 -2.19
CA ARG A 32 -2.48 37.94 -3.55
C ARG A 32 -1.24 38.03 -4.42
N VAL A 33 -1.29 37.39 -5.58
CA VAL A 33 -0.24 37.57 -6.59
C VAL A 33 -0.13 39.04 -7.00
N GLY A 34 1.07 39.61 -6.89
CA GLY A 34 1.38 40.98 -7.13
C GLY A 34 1.64 41.79 -5.87
N ASP A 35 1.16 41.35 -4.72
CA ASP A 35 1.33 42.06 -3.45
C ASP A 35 2.77 41.97 -2.91
N ARG A 36 3.11 42.84 -1.99
CA ARG A 36 4.40 42.85 -1.29
C ARG A 36 4.25 42.17 0.07
N LEU A 37 5.16 41.26 0.36
CA LEU A 37 5.26 40.55 1.63
C LEU A 37 6.60 40.88 2.28
N THR A 38 6.59 41.30 3.54
CA THR A 38 7.84 41.50 4.31
C THR A 38 8.19 40.16 4.97
N VAL A 39 9.34 39.61 4.58
CA VAL A 39 9.90 38.40 5.21
C VAL A 39 10.96 38.85 6.21
N GLN A 40 10.83 38.37 7.45
CA GLN A 40 11.80 38.65 8.52
C GLN A 40 12.43 37.33 8.94
N ALA A 41 13.74 37.26 8.93
CA ALA A 41 14.50 36.12 9.46
C ALA A 41 15.38 36.59 10.61
N SER A 42 15.47 35.77 11.66
CA SER A 42 16.38 36.00 12.78
C SER A 42 17.53 35.00 12.65
N GLY A 43 18.72 35.49 12.37
CA GLY A 43 19.94 34.69 12.28
C GLY A 43 20.98 35.11 13.34
N ALA A 44 22.15 34.49 13.29
CA ALA A 44 23.26 34.76 14.22
C ALA A 44 23.73 36.22 14.20
N GLY A 45 23.43 36.99 13.14
CA GLY A 45 23.79 38.41 12.98
C GLY A 45 22.69 39.42 13.31
N GLY A 46 21.54 38.96 13.86
CA GLY A 46 20.39 39.81 14.15
C GLY A 46 19.17 39.52 13.28
N SER A 47 18.16 40.41 13.35
CA SER A 47 16.94 40.27 12.54
C SER A 47 17.08 41.06 11.23
N VAL A 48 17.04 40.35 10.12
CA VAL A 48 17.08 40.94 8.78
C VAL A 48 15.65 40.91 8.21
N ARG A 49 15.25 42.02 7.58
CA ARG A 49 13.96 42.17 6.91
C ARG A 49 14.18 42.42 5.43
N ASP A 50 13.42 41.75 4.60
CA ASP A 50 13.42 41.99 3.16
C ASP A 50 11.96 42.03 2.65
N ALA A 51 11.70 42.91 1.69
CA ALA A 51 10.38 43.03 1.08
C ALA A 51 10.38 42.33 -0.28
N VAL A 52 9.61 41.26 -0.39
CA VAL A 52 9.51 40.44 -1.60
C VAL A 52 8.13 40.60 -2.24
N ARG A 53 8.06 40.49 -3.57
CA ARG A 53 6.81 40.53 -4.32
C ARG A 53 6.30 39.10 -4.54
N VAL A 54 5.05 38.85 -4.23
CA VAL A 54 4.41 37.54 -4.48
C VAL A 54 4.16 37.35 -5.98
N THR A 55 4.81 36.37 -6.62
CA THR A 55 4.69 36.09 -8.07
C THR A 55 3.83 34.91 -8.36
N ALA A 56 3.70 33.97 -7.43
CA ALA A 56 2.82 32.82 -7.58
C ALA A 56 2.35 32.28 -6.23
N LEU A 57 1.21 31.56 -6.27
CA LEU A 57 0.71 30.73 -5.18
C LEU A 57 0.89 29.27 -5.56
N VAL A 58 1.37 28.45 -4.61
CA VAL A 58 1.59 27.00 -4.81
C VAL A 58 0.72 26.19 -3.87
N ASP A 59 0.28 25.03 -4.36
CA ASP A 59 -0.33 23.98 -3.55
C ASP A 59 0.61 22.77 -3.51
N LEU A 60 1.20 22.53 -2.35
CA LEU A 60 2.12 21.41 -2.11
C LEU A 60 1.39 20.12 -1.73
N GLY A 61 0.03 20.14 -1.67
CA GLY A 61 -0.80 18.98 -1.34
C GLY A 61 -1.01 18.74 0.16
N VAL A 62 -0.33 19.50 1.03
CA VAL A 62 -0.46 19.39 2.50
C VAL A 62 -0.70 20.78 3.08
N LYS A 63 -1.80 21.00 3.81
CA LYS A 63 -2.20 22.30 4.36
C LYS A 63 -1.12 22.93 5.26
N ASP A 64 -0.55 22.13 6.16
CA ASP A 64 0.48 22.61 7.09
C ASP A 64 1.77 23.04 6.37
N LEU A 65 2.12 22.36 5.29
CA LEU A 65 3.25 22.72 4.46
C LEU A 65 2.96 24.02 3.71
N ASN A 66 1.77 24.17 3.14
CA ASN A 66 1.34 25.38 2.47
C ASN A 66 1.27 26.62 3.42
N ARG A 67 0.98 26.40 4.71
CA ARG A 67 0.97 27.48 5.72
C ARG A 67 2.35 27.99 6.12
N ARG A 68 3.39 27.20 5.90
CA ARG A 68 4.76 27.49 6.40
C ARG A 68 5.76 27.72 5.28
N THR A 69 5.32 27.69 4.03
CA THR A 69 6.23 27.74 2.88
C THR A 69 6.21 29.09 2.19
N VAL A 70 7.39 29.71 2.16
CA VAL A 70 7.73 30.84 1.29
C VAL A 70 8.99 30.44 0.52
N ILE A 71 8.93 30.50 -0.79
CA ILE A 71 10.03 30.13 -1.67
C ILE A 71 10.61 31.43 -2.28
N VAL A 72 11.86 31.66 -2.04
CA VAL A 72 12.62 32.81 -2.55
C VAL A 72 13.86 32.32 -3.30
N PRO A 73 14.52 33.14 -4.14
CA PRO A 73 15.80 32.79 -4.74
C PRO A 73 16.82 32.44 -3.65
N LEU A 74 17.68 31.42 -3.90
CA LEU A 74 18.67 30.96 -2.92
C LEU A 74 19.55 32.09 -2.35
N ARG A 75 19.99 32.98 -3.20
CA ARG A 75 20.82 34.14 -2.75
C ARG A 75 20.07 35.07 -1.80
N ALA A 76 18.77 35.28 -2.01
CA ALA A 76 17.94 36.07 -1.09
C ALA A 76 17.79 35.36 0.26
N ALA A 77 17.54 34.05 0.26
CA ALA A 77 17.50 33.23 1.48
C ALA A 77 18.83 33.25 2.24
N GLN A 78 19.96 33.14 1.52
CA GLN A 78 21.30 33.22 2.10
C GLN A 78 21.60 34.59 2.74
N SER A 79 21.17 35.69 2.11
CA SER A 79 21.27 37.02 2.68
C SER A 79 20.40 37.20 3.92
N LEU A 80 19.15 36.74 3.87
CA LEU A 80 18.22 36.78 5.00
C LEU A 80 18.72 36.03 6.23
N LEU A 81 19.37 34.88 5.99
CA LEU A 81 19.85 33.98 7.05
C LEU A 81 21.31 34.22 7.46
N ALA A 82 21.98 35.25 6.86
CA ALA A 82 23.40 35.52 7.05
C ALA A 82 24.30 34.28 6.78
N LEU A 83 23.99 33.51 5.75
CA LEU A 83 24.68 32.26 5.35
C LEU A 83 25.24 32.35 3.93
N PRO A 84 26.22 33.23 3.65
CA PRO A 84 26.75 33.42 2.31
C PRO A 84 27.37 32.11 1.77
N GLY A 85 26.85 31.63 0.64
CA GLY A 85 27.32 30.38 0.02
C GLY A 85 26.92 29.08 0.75
N GLY A 86 26.23 29.19 1.88
CA GLY A 86 25.78 28.03 2.67
C GLY A 86 24.40 27.52 2.28
N ALA A 87 24.07 26.33 2.75
CA ALA A 87 22.73 25.75 2.76
C ALA A 87 22.50 25.11 4.13
N THR A 88 21.29 25.21 4.64
CA THR A 88 20.91 24.59 5.93
C THR A 88 20.59 23.11 5.77
N GLN A 89 20.15 22.72 4.58
CA GLN A 89 19.75 21.35 4.27
C GLN A 89 19.94 21.06 2.78
N ILE A 90 20.31 19.81 2.47
CA ILE A 90 20.38 19.28 1.11
C ILE A 90 19.46 18.06 1.06
N ASP A 91 18.44 18.11 0.22
CA ASP A 91 17.50 17.02 0.03
C ASP A 91 17.91 16.18 -1.18
N LEU A 92 18.07 14.88 -0.95
CA LEU A 92 18.36 13.89 -1.99
C LEU A 92 17.08 13.16 -2.37
N THR A 93 16.73 13.17 -3.65
CA THR A 93 15.58 12.44 -4.17
C THR A 93 16.05 11.10 -4.78
N LEU A 94 15.54 10.00 -4.24
CA LEU A 94 15.86 8.65 -4.67
C LEU A 94 14.76 8.09 -5.57
N LYS A 95 15.15 7.21 -6.51
CA LYS A 95 14.18 6.46 -7.35
C LYS A 95 13.43 5.41 -6.53
N ASP A 96 14.14 4.74 -5.63
CA ASP A 96 13.56 3.78 -4.68
C ASP A 96 13.62 4.37 -3.26
N VAL A 97 12.45 4.60 -2.70
CA VAL A 97 12.31 5.21 -1.36
C VAL A 97 12.79 4.30 -0.23
N TRP A 98 12.80 2.98 -0.45
CA TRP A 98 13.18 2.01 0.58
C TRP A 98 14.69 1.90 0.78
N VAL A 99 15.48 2.30 -0.20
CA VAL A 99 16.96 2.31 -0.13
C VAL A 99 17.49 3.49 0.69
N ALA A 100 16.65 4.44 1.04
CA ALA A 100 17.07 5.69 1.69
C ALA A 100 17.79 5.46 3.03
N GLN A 101 17.35 4.50 3.85
CA GLN A 101 17.98 4.18 5.12
C GLN A 101 19.40 3.61 4.93
N THR A 102 19.58 2.70 3.98
CA THR A 102 20.89 2.11 3.67
C THR A 102 21.85 3.16 3.14
N LEU A 103 21.37 4.02 2.23
CA LEU A 103 22.18 5.11 1.69
C LEU A 103 22.54 6.15 2.76
N ALA A 104 21.61 6.50 3.65
CA ALA A 104 21.87 7.42 4.75
C ALA A 104 22.96 6.91 5.66
N SER A 105 22.92 5.63 6.06
CA SER A 105 23.94 5.01 6.88
C SER A 105 25.32 4.97 6.19
N GLU A 106 25.36 4.69 4.89
CA GLU A 106 26.59 4.72 4.10
C GLU A 106 27.20 6.12 4.01
N LEU A 107 26.37 7.12 3.71
CA LEU A 107 26.83 8.51 3.62
C LEU A 107 27.27 9.07 4.97
N GLN A 108 26.63 8.66 6.06
CA GLN A 108 26.97 9.09 7.42
C GLN A 108 28.38 8.63 7.83
N THR A 109 28.86 7.49 7.30
CA THR A 109 30.25 7.03 7.54
C THR A 109 31.29 7.82 6.73
N ARG A 110 30.88 8.46 5.65
CA ARG A 110 31.79 9.14 4.71
C ARG A 110 31.79 10.67 4.88
N LEU A 111 30.73 11.22 5.43
CA LEU A 111 30.53 12.68 5.49
C LEU A 111 30.37 13.14 6.96
N PRO A 112 30.95 14.27 7.36
CA PRO A 112 30.86 14.80 8.72
C PRO A 112 29.55 15.59 8.96
N TYR A 113 28.45 15.21 8.27
CA TYR A 113 27.16 15.88 8.37
C TYR A 113 26.13 14.94 9.01
N LYS A 114 25.12 15.52 9.62
CA LYS A 114 23.94 14.79 10.06
C LYS A 114 23.12 14.39 8.82
N ILE A 115 23.00 13.09 8.56
CA ILE A 115 22.26 12.56 7.44
C ILE A 115 21.09 11.76 8.01
N GLU A 116 19.90 12.17 7.66
CA GLU A 116 18.65 11.51 8.10
C GLU A 116 17.92 10.93 6.90
N SER A 117 17.44 9.72 7.04
CA SER A 117 16.52 9.15 6.06
C SER A 117 15.10 9.61 6.35
N TRP A 118 14.23 9.53 5.34
CA TRP A 118 12.80 9.79 5.55
C TRP A 118 12.18 8.81 6.53
N GLN A 119 12.70 7.58 6.62
CA GLN A 119 12.26 6.56 7.58
C GLN A 119 12.55 6.99 9.02
N GLU A 120 13.71 7.57 9.29
CA GLU A 120 14.05 8.11 10.62
C GLU A 120 13.19 9.31 10.96
N SER A 121 13.08 10.26 10.04
CA SER A 121 12.25 11.46 10.23
C SER A 121 10.76 11.13 10.42
N ASN A 122 10.30 9.97 9.92
CA ASN A 122 8.92 9.51 10.03
C ASN A 122 8.80 8.15 10.72
N ALA A 123 9.60 7.90 11.75
CA ALA A 123 9.67 6.60 12.43
C ALA A 123 8.31 6.07 12.93
N GLN A 124 7.43 6.95 13.40
CA GLN A 124 6.08 6.59 13.82
C GLN A 124 5.23 6.09 12.63
N LEU A 125 5.32 6.77 11.48
CA LEU A 125 4.61 6.34 10.27
C LEU A 125 5.13 4.99 9.78
N VAL A 126 6.45 4.80 9.74
CA VAL A 126 7.07 3.53 9.35
C VAL A 126 6.65 2.40 10.29
N SER A 127 6.63 2.65 11.61
CA SER A 127 6.17 1.68 12.61
C SER A 127 4.69 1.34 12.41
N ALA A 128 3.83 2.32 12.13
CA ALA A 128 2.42 2.08 11.84
C ALA A 128 2.21 1.25 10.57
N LEU A 129 2.94 1.55 9.49
CA LEU A 129 2.91 0.78 8.23
C LEU A 129 3.39 -0.66 8.43
N ASN A 130 4.45 -0.87 9.22
CA ASN A 130 4.94 -2.19 9.54
C ASN A 130 3.93 -2.98 10.39
N ALA A 131 3.34 -2.37 11.41
CA ALA A 131 2.29 -2.98 12.21
C ALA A 131 1.06 -3.37 11.35
N GLN A 132 0.65 -2.48 10.43
CA GLN A 132 -0.42 -2.74 9.47
C GLN A 132 -0.07 -3.93 8.55
N SER A 133 1.16 -3.98 8.05
CA SER A 133 1.65 -5.08 7.20
C SER A 133 1.60 -6.42 7.93
N ILE A 134 2.11 -6.46 9.17
CA ILE A 134 2.09 -7.66 10.02
C ILE A 134 0.65 -8.09 10.32
N SER A 135 -0.22 -7.15 10.70
CA SER A 135 -1.63 -7.44 10.95
C SER A 135 -2.33 -8.02 9.72
N THR A 136 -2.07 -7.45 8.55
CA THR A 136 -2.60 -7.95 7.28
C THR A 136 -2.08 -9.36 6.95
N ALA A 137 -0.80 -9.64 7.22
CA ALA A 137 -0.21 -10.96 7.02
C ALA A 137 -0.84 -12.01 7.95
N ILE A 138 -1.06 -11.66 9.23
CA ILE A 138 -1.74 -12.53 10.20
C ILE A 138 -3.17 -12.82 9.75
N ILE A 139 -3.94 -11.79 9.37
CA ILE A 139 -5.32 -11.95 8.89
C ILE A 139 -5.36 -12.88 7.67
N ARG A 140 -4.46 -12.68 6.70
CA ARG A 140 -4.35 -13.56 5.52
C ARG A 140 -4.05 -15.00 5.91
N GLY A 141 -3.13 -15.22 6.87
CA GLY A 141 -2.80 -16.55 7.37
C GLY A 141 -4.00 -17.24 8.03
N VAL A 142 -4.72 -16.53 8.89
CA VAL A 142 -5.93 -17.04 9.55
C VAL A 142 -7.02 -17.37 8.54
N VAL A 143 -7.29 -16.46 7.59
CA VAL A 143 -8.29 -16.69 6.53
C VAL A 143 -7.94 -17.91 5.71
N LEU A 144 -6.67 -18.10 5.30
CA LEU A 144 -6.23 -19.29 4.58
C LEU A 144 -6.44 -20.55 5.41
N ALA A 145 -6.11 -20.54 6.70
CA ALA A 145 -6.33 -21.67 7.58
C ALA A 145 -7.83 -22.04 7.68
N VAL A 146 -8.69 -21.04 7.86
CA VAL A 146 -10.16 -21.25 7.90
C VAL A 146 -10.68 -21.84 6.58
N VAL A 147 -10.22 -21.33 5.44
CA VAL A 147 -10.60 -21.85 4.12
C VAL A 147 -10.16 -23.30 3.96
N VAL A 148 -8.92 -23.64 4.30
CA VAL A 148 -8.39 -25.03 4.22
C VAL A 148 -9.19 -25.96 5.13
N LEU A 149 -9.46 -25.56 6.36
CA LEU A 149 -10.27 -26.35 7.31
C LEU A 149 -11.71 -26.51 6.82
N GLY A 150 -12.32 -25.48 6.25
CA GLY A 150 -13.67 -25.53 5.69
C GLY A 150 -13.77 -26.52 4.54
N ILE A 151 -12.85 -26.44 3.56
CA ILE A 151 -12.81 -27.39 2.43
C ILE A 151 -12.57 -28.81 2.94
N ALA A 152 -11.61 -29.00 3.83
CA ALA A 152 -11.30 -30.31 4.40
C ALA A 152 -12.50 -30.91 5.14
N SER A 153 -13.24 -30.11 5.91
CA SER A 153 -14.44 -30.53 6.63
C SER A 153 -15.54 -31.05 5.68
N VAL A 154 -15.84 -30.28 4.63
CA VAL A 154 -16.84 -30.68 3.62
C VAL A 154 -16.42 -31.97 2.91
N LEU A 155 -15.15 -32.13 2.57
CA LEU A 155 -14.64 -33.33 1.93
C LEU A 155 -14.63 -34.54 2.87
N VAL A 156 -14.36 -34.38 4.16
CA VAL A 156 -14.48 -35.45 5.16
C VAL A 156 -15.91 -35.93 5.25
N VAL A 157 -16.89 -35.02 5.33
CA VAL A 157 -18.31 -35.38 5.32
C VAL A 157 -18.70 -36.14 4.02
N SER A 158 -18.21 -35.63 2.88
CA SER A 158 -18.42 -36.29 1.59
C SER A 158 -17.84 -37.73 1.55
N VAL A 159 -16.66 -37.97 2.12
CA VAL A 159 -16.04 -39.29 2.23
C VAL A 159 -16.88 -40.20 3.09
N VAL A 160 -17.39 -39.73 4.23
CA VAL A 160 -18.23 -40.54 5.13
C VAL A 160 -19.55 -40.91 4.45
N GLN A 161 -20.23 -39.96 3.81
CA GLN A 161 -21.50 -40.19 3.11
C GLN A 161 -21.35 -41.14 1.92
N LYS A 162 -20.22 -41.05 1.19
CA LYS A 162 -19.95 -41.90 0.02
C LYS A 162 -19.11 -43.12 0.33
N GLY A 163 -18.87 -43.42 1.61
CA GLY A 163 -18.03 -44.55 2.03
C GLY A 163 -18.44 -45.89 1.44
N ARG A 164 -19.75 -46.19 1.43
CA ARG A 164 -20.31 -47.41 0.84
C ARG A 164 -20.07 -47.48 -0.68
N GLU A 165 -20.30 -46.40 -1.41
CA GLU A 165 -20.06 -46.35 -2.87
C GLU A 165 -18.57 -46.54 -3.19
N ILE A 166 -17.68 -45.90 -2.41
CA ILE A 166 -16.23 -46.06 -2.54
C ILE A 166 -15.82 -47.51 -2.27
N GLY A 167 -16.40 -48.13 -1.24
CA GLY A 167 -16.19 -49.55 -0.93
C GLY A 167 -16.56 -50.47 -2.08
N ILE A 168 -17.73 -50.30 -2.70
CA ILE A 168 -18.19 -51.03 -3.86
C ILE A 168 -17.25 -50.85 -5.05
N LEU A 169 -16.89 -49.61 -5.38
CA LEU A 169 -15.95 -49.33 -6.47
C LEU A 169 -14.59 -50.00 -6.26
N ARG A 170 -14.10 -50.02 -5.03
CA ARG A 170 -12.84 -50.68 -4.70
C ARG A 170 -12.95 -52.21 -4.74
N ALA A 171 -14.08 -52.77 -4.36
CA ALA A 171 -14.35 -54.20 -4.52
C ALA A 171 -14.43 -54.63 -5.99
N MET A 172 -14.87 -53.71 -6.87
CA MET A 172 -14.89 -53.90 -8.33
C MET A 172 -13.52 -53.65 -9.00
N GLY A 173 -12.44 -53.35 -8.21
CA GLY A 173 -11.08 -53.24 -8.72
C GLY A 173 -10.55 -51.79 -8.84
N ALA A 174 -11.28 -50.80 -8.39
CA ALA A 174 -10.73 -49.43 -8.36
C ALA A 174 -9.50 -49.31 -7.43
N THR A 175 -8.43 -48.75 -7.95
CA THR A 175 -7.18 -48.55 -7.21
C THR A 175 -7.26 -47.39 -6.21
N ARG A 176 -6.44 -47.45 -5.15
CA ARG A 176 -6.31 -46.33 -4.17
C ARG A 176 -5.97 -45.00 -4.85
N GLY A 177 -5.12 -45.05 -5.89
CA GLY A 177 -4.73 -43.87 -6.63
C GLY A 177 -5.88 -43.23 -7.42
N GLN A 178 -6.80 -44.04 -7.95
CA GLN A 178 -7.98 -43.52 -8.64
C GLN A 178 -8.92 -42.83 -7.67
N VAL A 179 -9.20 -43.38 -6.50
CA VAL A 179 -10.00 -42.74 -5.45
C VAL A 179 -9.34 -41.45 -4.98
N LEU A 180 -8.03 -41.48 -4.71
CA LEU A 180 -7.28 -40.29 -4.33
C LEU A 180 -7.42 -39.18 -5.38
N ARG A 181 -7.25 -39.52 -6.67
CA ARG A 181 -7.33 -38.53 -7.76
C ARG A 181 -8.72 -37.88 -7.87
N VAL A 182 -9.80 -38.65 -7.65
CA VAL A 182 -11.17 -38.12 -7.66
C VAL A 182 -11.34 -37.02 -6.61
N PHE A 183 -10.91 -37.28 -5.37
CA PHE A 183 -11.03 -36.27 -4.29
C PHE A 183 -10.09 -35.09 -4.48
N LEU A 184 -8.90 -35.27 -5.05
CA LEU A 184 -8.00 -34.14 -5.39
C LEU A 184 -8.61 -33.25 -6.49
N VAL A 185 -9.22 -33.88 -7.52
CA VAL A 185 -9.94 -33.11 -8.57
C VAL A 185 -11.14 -32.39 -7.97
N GLN A 186 -11.90 -33.03 -7.07
CA GLN A 186 -12.99 -32.36 -6.37
C GLN A 186 -12.50 -31.14 -5.58
N GLY A 187 -11.39 -31.25 -4.84
CA GLY A 187 -10.78 -30.13 -4.15
C GLY A 187 -10.31 -29.01 -5.11
N ALA A 188 -9.75 -29.39 -6.27
CA ALA A 188 -9.37 -28.43 -7.30
C ALA A 188 -10.59 -27.68 -7.87
N VAL A 189 -11.67 -28.39 -8.19
CA VAL A 189 -12.92 -27.79 -8.69
C VAL A 189 -13.50 -26.82 -7.67
N VAL A 190 -13.58 -27.22 -6.39
CA VAL A 190 -14.06 -26.34 -5.32
C VAL A 190 -13.16 -25.11 -5.18
N GLY A 191 -11.84 -25.28 -5.24
CA GLY A 191 -10.87 -24.19 -5.17
C GLY A 191 -11.01 -23.20 -6.35
N VAL A 192 -11.15 -23.71 -7.57
CA VAL A 192 -11.32 -22.86 -8.77
C VAL A 192 -12.66 -22.14 -8.76
N LEU A 193 -13.77 -22.85 -8.52
CA LEU A 193 -15.09 -22.22 -8.46
C LEU A 193 -15.18 -21.20 -7.32
N GLY A 194 -14.64 -21.54 -6.15
CA GLY A 194 -14.57 -20.63 -5.02
C GLY A 194 -13.74 -19.39 -5.32
N SER A 195 -12.61 -19.52 -6.02
CA SER A 195 -11.76 -18.37 -6.40
C SER A 195 -12.45 -17.46 -7.42
N VAL A 196 -13.17 -18.02 -8.40
CA VAL A 196 -13.94 -17.23 -9.39
C VAL A 196 -15.07 -16.46 -8.71
N LEU A 197 -15.86 -17.14 -7.87
CA LEU A 197 -16.95 -16.49 -7.12
C LEU A 197 -16.41 -15.44 -6.14
N GLY A 198 -15.31 -15.73 -5.45
CA GLY A 198 -14.64 -14.78 -4.57
C GLY A 198 -14.13 -13.54 -5.31
N LEU A 199 -13.56 -13.72 -6.50
CA LEU A 199 -13.09 -12.61 -7.34
C LEU A 199 -14.26 -11.75 -7.83
N LEU A 200 -15.36 -12.36 -8.27
CA LEU A 200 -16.58 -11.64 -8.67
C LEU A 200 -17.14 -10.81 -7.50
N LEU A 201 -17.19 -11.41 -6.32
CA LEU A 201 -17.64 -10.72 -5.11
C LEU A 201 -16.70 -9.57 -4.74
N ALA A 202 -15.39 -9.75 -4.83
CA ALA A 202 -14.41 -8.71 -4.56
C ALA A 202 -14.57 -7.51 -5.52
N VAL A 203 -14.74 -7.77 -6.82
CA VAL A 203 -14.98 -6.71 -7.83
C VAL A 203 -16.31 -5.99 -7.53
N ALA A 204 -17.35 -6.73 -7.20
CA ALA A 204 -18.65 -6.13 -6.84
C ALA A 204 -18.54 -5.25 -5.59
N LEU A 205 -17.83 -5.70 -4.55
CA LEU A 205 -17.61 -4.92 -3.33
C LEU A 205 -16.76 -3.66 -3.61
N ILE A 206 -15.69 -3.77 -4.40
CA ILE A 206 -14.89 -2.61 -4.81
C ILE A 206 -15.75 -1.60 -5.55
N TRP A 207 -16.60 -2.06 -6.47
CA TRP A 207 -17.53 -1.19 -7.22
C TRP A 207 -18.51 -0.48 -6.28
N VAL A 208 -19.14 -1.21 -5.35
CA VAL A 208 -20.02 -0.63 -4.33
C VAL A 208 -19.29 0.41 -3.49
N PHE A 209 -18.10 0.07 -2.98
CA PHE A 209 -17.33 0.96 -2.12
C PHE A 209 -16.91 2.25 -2.83
N THR A 210 -16.44 2.15 -4.07
CA THR A 210 -16.03 3.32 -4.86
C THR A 210 -17.21 4.20 -5.29
N HIS A 211 -18.42 3.61 -5.41
CA HIS A 211 -19.60 4.36 -5.83
C HIS A 211 -20.34 5.05 -4.68
N PHE A 212 -20.39 4.41 -3.51
CA PHE A 212 -21.15 4.89 -2.36
C PHE A 212 -20.31 5.63 -1.33
N VAL A 213 -19.01 5.32 -1.20
CA VAL A 213 -18.12 5.97 -0.22
C VAL A 213 -17.35 7.09 -0.91
N ARG A 214 -17.93 8.30 -0.88
CA ARG A 214 -17.34 9.52 -1.46
C ARG A 214 -16.95 10.51 -0.36
N GLY A 215 -15.86 11.26 -0.59
CA GLY A 215 -15.48 12.37 0.26
C GLY A 215 -16.44 13.56 0.13
N SER A 216 -16.26 14.56 0.97
CA SER A 216 -17.01 15.84 0.91
C SER A 216 -16.82 16.60 -0.41
N ASP A 217 -15.82 16.27 -1.18
CA ASP A 217 -15.45 16.78 -2.51
C ASP A 217 -16.04 15.96 -3.66
N GLY A 218 -16.86 14.93 -3.36
CA GLY A 218 -17.53 14.07 -4.36
C GLY A 218 -16.61 13.04 -5.02
N LEU A 219 -15.31 13.04 -4.70
CA LEU A 219 -14.34 12.06 -5.18
C LEU A 219 -14.37 10.77 -4.32
N PRO A 220 -14.04 9.60 -4.90
CA PRO A 220 -13.91 8.38 -4.12
C PRO A 220 -12.86 8.57 -3.01
N LEU A 221 -13.20 8.25 -1.76
CA LEU A 221 -12.29 8.39 -0.62
C LEU A 221 -11.03 7.53 -0.78
N PHE A 222 -11.17 6.40 -1.47
CA PHE A 222 -10.09 5.46 -1.76
C PHE A 222 -10.15 5.00 -3.21
N SER A 223 -9.06 5.14 -3.94
CA SER A 223 -8.89 4.53 -5.26
C SER A 223 -8.38 3.09 -5.09
N ILE A 224 -9.30 2.14 -4.97
CA ILE A 224 -8.94 0.72 -4.85
C ILE A 224 -8.77 0.16 -6.26
N ALA A 225 -7.54 -0.07 -6.68
CA ALA A 225 -7.24 -0.76 -7.92
C ALA A 225 -6.96 -2.25 -7.62
N LEU A 226 -7.58 -3.14 -8.39
CA LEU A 226 -7.28 -4.57 -8.37
C LEU A 226 -6.48 -4.92 -9.65
N PRO A 227 -5.14 -4.96 -9.61
CA PRO A 227 -4.34 -5.33 -10.77
C PRO A 227 -4.68 -6.77 -11.20
N PRO A 228 -4.85 -7.05 -12.52
CA PRO A 228 -5.20 -8.39 -13.01
C PRO A 228 -4.18 -9.46 -12.60
N ALA A 229 -2.92 -9.09 -12.52
CA ALA A 229 -1.85 -9.97 -12.03
C ALA A 229 -2.08 -10.43 -10.57
N MET A 230 -2.50 -9.51 -9.70
CA MET A 230 -2.81 -9.81 -8.30
C MET A 230 -4.06 -10.70 -8.19
N ALA A 231 -5.09 -10.43 -8.98
CA ALA A 231 -6.30 -11.25 -9.04
C ALA A 231 -5.97 -12.70 -9.45
N LEU A 232 -5.17 -12.88 -10.49
CA LEU A 232 -4.70 -14.18 -10.95
C LEU A 232 -3.87 -14.90 -9.89
N GLN A 233 -2.96 -14.18 -9.23
CA GLN A 233 -2.12 -14.74 -8.17
C GLN A 233 -2.95 -15.25 -6.99
N VAL A 234 -3.95 -14.50 -6.55
CA VAL A 234 -4.86 -14.91 -5.47
C VAL A 234 -5.68 -16.11 -5.90
N ALA A 235 -6.20 -16.15 -7.13
CA ALA A 235 -6.95 -17.28 -7.66
C ALA A 235 -6.11 -18.56 -7.72
N LEU A 236 -4.85 -18.48 -8.13
CA LEU A 236 -3.91 -19.59 -8.12
C LEU A 236 -3.64 -20.11 -6.71
N ILE A 237 -3.36 -19.21 -5.76
CA ILE A 237 -3.13 -19.59 -4.35
C ILE A 237 -4.37 -20.28 -3.79
N ALA A 238 -5.56 -19.75 -4.01
CA ALA A 238 -6.82 -20.34 -3.54
C ALA A 238 -7.06 -21.74 -4.13
N SER A 239 -6.79 -21.93 -5.43
CA SER A 239 -6.91 -23.22 -6.10
C SER A 239 -5.92 -24.24 -5.54
N VAL A 240 -4.67 -23.85 -5.31
CA VAL A 240 -3.65 -24.71 -4.68
C VAL A 240 -4.06 -25.07 -3.26
N CYS A 241 -4.56 -24.13 -2.47
CA CYS A 241 -5.08 -24.39 -1.13
C CYS A 241 -6.26 -25.39 -1.16
N GLY A 242 -7.14 -25.30 -2.15
CA GLY A 242 -8.24 -26.27 -2.35
C GLY A 242 -7.73 -27.70 -2.56
N VAL A 243 -6.70 -27.85 -3.40
CA VAL A 243 -6.06 -29.17 -3.62
C VAL A 243 -5.37 -29.65 -2.34
N LEU A 244 -4.61 -28.80 -1.65
CA LEU A 244 -3.93 -29.17 -0.41
C LEU A 244 -4.90 -29.56 0.70
N ALA A 245 -6.02 -28.84 0.84
CA ALA A 245 -7.09 -29.17 1.79
C ALA A 245 -7.71 -30.53 1.53
N ALA A 246 -7.76 -30.95 0.26
CA ALA A 246 -8.30 -32.24 -0.14
C ALA A 246 -7.36 -33.44 0.15
N VAL A 247 -6.05 -33.23 0.34
CA VAL A 247 -5.07 -34.32 0.49
C VAL A 247 -5.39 -35.23 1.68
N ALA A 248 -5.70 -34.70 2.84
CA ALA A 248 -5.97 -35.49 4.04
C ALA A 248 -7.27 -36.29 3.93
N PRO A 249 -8.43 -35.70 3.52
CA PRO A 249 -9.66 -36.48 3.27
C PRO A 249 -9.49 -37.51 2.16
N ALA A 250 -8.81 -37.15 1.06
CA ALA A 250 -8.57 -38.06 -0.06
C ALA A 250 -7.74 -39.29 0.33
N ARG A 251 -6.72 -39.11 1.16
CA ARG A 251 -5.93 -40.24 1.71
C ARG A 251 -6.77 -41.12 2.60
N ARG A 252 -7.66 -40.56 3.44
CA ARG A 252 -8.59 -41.34 4.27
C ARG A 252 -9.56 -42.14 3.41
N ALA A 253 -10.16 -41.53 2.38
CA ALA A 253 -11.04 -42.23 1.43
C ALA A 253 -10.32 -43.38 0.71
N ALA A 254 -9.09 -43.17 0.25
CA ALA A 254 -8.30 -44.20 -0.42
C ALA A 254 -7.86 -45.34 0.50
N ALA A 255 -7.82 -45.12 1.82
CA ALA A 255 -7.44 -46.12 2.81
C ALA A 255 -8.64 -46.97 3.32
N LEU A 256 -9.89 -46.62 2.97
CA LEU A 256 -11.08 -47.40 3.38
C LEU A 256 -10.98 -48.85 2.95
N ASP A 257 -11.25 -49.80 3.89
CA ASP A 257 -11.33 -51.22 3.60
C ASP A 257 -12.67 -51.55 2.95
N PRO A 258 -12.68 -52.17 1.74
CA PRO A 258 -13.92 -52.58 1.06
C PRO A 258 -14.83 -53.46 1.93
N ALA A 259 -14.24 -54.35 2.72
CA ALA A 259 -15.03 -55.29 3.56
C ALA A 259 -15.75 -54.56 4.71
N GLN A 260 -15.15 -53.49 5.26
CA GLN A 260 -15.77 -52.69 6.32
C GLN A 260 -16.78 -51.68 5.75
N ALA A 261 -16.51 -51.09 4.58
CA ALA A 261 -17.37 -50.10 3.94
C ALA A 261 -18.74 -50.68 3.48
N ILE A 262 -18.84 -51.99 3.21
CA ILE A 262 -20.10 -52.65 2.83
C ILE A 262 -20.94 -53.03 4.07
N ARG A 263 -20.32 -53.12 5.25
CA ARG A 263 -21.02 -53.45 6.52
C ARG A 263 -21.64 -52.25 7.23
N MET A 264 -21.29 -51.01 6.84
CA MET A 264 -21.94 -49.78 7.31
C MET A 264 -23.20 -49.50 6.47
#